data_cf0b0a2c87e759adae18539b7f56267f
#
_entry.id   cf0b0a2c87e759adae18539b7f56267f
#
_cell.length_a   1.000
_cell.length_b   1.000
_cell.length_c   1.000
_cell.angle_alpha   90.00
_cell.angle_beta   90.00
_cell.angle_gamma   90.00
#
_symmetry.space_group_name_H-M   'P 1'
#
loop_
_entity.id
_entity.type
_entity.pdbx_description
1 polymer ?
#
loop_
_entity_poly.entity_id
_entity_poly.type
_entity_poly.pdbx_seq_one_letter_code
_entity_poly.pdbx_strand_id
1 'polypeptide(L)' 'MKTELTELTAAWNSYMNPKTEREFNDAEIVLTRFHKKYGTIDIGTIRSIIN' A
#
# COMPACT_ATOMS: atom_id res chain seq x y z
N MET A 1 -13.63 -3.08 2.04
CA MET A 1 -14.08 -1.80 2.61
C MET A 1 -13.42 -0.65 1.90
N LYS A 2 -14.20 0.40 1.60
CA LYS A 2 -13.68 1.56 0.89
C LYS A 2 -12.50 2.23 1.59
N THR A 3 -12.57 2.36 2.91
CA THR A 3 -11.52 3.01 3.66
C THR A 3 -10.19 2.24 3.59
N GLU A 4 -10.26 0.94 3.73
CA GLU A 4 -9.05 0.11 3.65
C GLU A 4 -8.47 0.12 2.25
N LEU A 5 -9.33 0.06 1.24
CA LEU A 5 -8.89 0.10 -0.14
C LEU A 5 -8.21 1.43 -0.47
N THR A 6 -8.80 2.52 -0.01
CA THR A 6 -8.24 3.85 -0.21
C THR A 6 -6.87 3.97 0.46
N GLU A 7 -6.75 3.47 1.68
CA GLU A 7 -5.50 3.49 2.42
C GLU A 7 -4.43 2.66 1.73
N LEU A 8 -4.80 1.46 1.27
CA LEU A 8 -3.87 0.59 0.56
C LEU A 8 -3.38 1.22 -0.73
N THR A 9 -4.31 1.81 -1.50
CA THR A 9 -3.96 2.46 -2.75
C THR A 9 -3.02 3.64 -2.52
N ALA A 10 -3.30 4.46 -1.52
CA ALA A 10 -2.46 5.59 -1.18
C ALA A 10 -1.06 5.13 -0.75
N ALA A 11 -1.00 4.08 0.07
CA ALA A 11 0.27 3.54 0.53
C ALA A 11 1.09 2.99 -0.64
N TRP A 12 0.44 2.29 -1.56
CA TRP A 12 1.11 1.75 -2.73
C TRP A 12 1.69 2.87 -3.60
N ASN A 13 0.90 3.92 -3.84
CA ASN A 13 1.36 5.05 -4.62
C ASN A 13 2.54 5.76 -3.97
N SER A 14 2.49 5.94 -2.66
CA SER A 14 3.59 6.56 -1.91
C SER A 14 4.83 5.67 -1.91
N TYR A 15 4.64 4.36 -1.90
CA TYR A 15 5.76 3.42 -1.94
C TYR A 15 6.46 3.45 -3.30
N MET A 16 5.68 3.53 -4.37
CA MET A 16 6.24 3.54 -5.74
C MET A 16 6.83 4.88 -6.12
N ASN A 17 6.26 5.98 -5.65
CA ASN A 17 6.71 7.33 -5.97
C ASN A 17 6.77 8.19 -4.71
N PRO A 18 7.67 7.87 -3.77
CA PRO A 18 7.77 8.65 -2.55
C PRO A 18 8.36 10.02 -2.82
N LYS A 19 7.78 11.04 -2.20
CA LYS A 19 8.30 12.40 -2.30
C LYS A 19 9.39 12.65 -1.27
N THR A 20 9.32 11.93 -0.16
CA THR A 20 10.30 12.05 0.92
C THR A 20 10.60 10.67 1.47
N GLU A 21 11.71 10.55 2.19
CA GLU A 21 12.07 9.31 2.86
C GLU A 21 11.01 8.90 3.89
N ARG A 22 10.46 9.91 4.59
CA ARG A 22 9.41 9.65 5.57
C ARG A 22 8.18 9.07 4.91
N GLU A 23 7.79 9.59 3.76
CA GLU A 23 6.64 9.08 3.03
C GLU A 23 6.84 7.63 2.61
N PHE A 24 8.05 7.30 2.17
CA PHE A 24 8.40 5.92 1.82
C PHE A 24 8.28 5.00 3.03
N ASN A 25 8.83 5.42 4.17
CA ASN A 25 8.80 4.62 5.39
C ASN A 25 7.38 4.41 5.88
N ASP A 26 6.55 5.45 5.85
CA ASP A 26 5.15 5.36 6.25
C ASP A 26 4.37 4.39 5.36
N ALA A 27 4.61 4.45 4.05
CA ALA A 27 3.98 3.54 3.11
C ALA A 27 4.38 2.09 3.37
N GLU A 28 5.66 1.86 3.67
CA GLU A 28 6.15 0.52 3.98
C GLU A 28 5.46 -0.05 5.22
N ILE A 29 5.27 0.78 6.25
CA ILE A 29 4.57 0.37 7.46
C ILE A 29 3.14 -0.04 7.16
N VAL A 30 2.43 0.76 6.37
CA VAL A 30 1.04 0.47 6.00
C VAL A 30 0.95 -0.81 5.19
N LEU A 31 1.82 -1.00 4.21
CA LEU A 31 1.83 -2.20 3.38
C LEU A 31 2.13 -3.45 4.22
N THR A 32 3.05 -3.34 5.18
CA THR A 32 3.37 -4.44 6.08
C THR A 32 2.15 -4.82 6.91
N ARG A 33 1.40 -3.83 7.38
CA ARG A 33 0.20 -4.06 8.17
C ARG A 33 -0.84 -4.83 7.36
N PHE A 34 -1.07 -4.42 6.11
CA PHE A 34 -2.00 -5.12 5.24
C PHE A 34 -1.53 -6.54 4.95
N HIS A 35 -0.24 -6.73 4.76
CA HIS A 35 0.33 -8.04 4.53
C HIS A 35 0.06 -8.98 5.72
N LYS A 36 0.21 -8.48 6.94
CA LYS A 36 -0.07 -9.27 8.14
C LYS A 36 -1.55 -9.59 8.28
N LYS A 37 -2.41 -8.66 7.91
CA LYS A 37 -3.86 -8.83 8.08
C LYS A 37 -4.46 -9.76 7.03
N TYR A 38 -4.05 -9.64 5.80
CA TYR A 38 -4.67 -10.35 4.68
C TYR A 38 -3.79 -11.42 4.05
N GLY A 39 -2.59 -11.63 4.56
CA GLY A 39 -1.64 -12.55 3.97
C GLY A 39 -0.85 -11.89 2.86
N THR A 40 -0.32 -12.71 1.97
CA THR A 40 0.51 -12.19 0.88
C THR A 40 -0.28 -11.30 -0.07
N ILE A 41 0.17 -10.06 -0.22
CA ILE A 41 -0.41 -9.13 -1.18
C ILE A 41 0.64 -8.94 -2.27
N ASP A 42 0.39 -9.50 -3.45
CA ASP A 42 1.34 -9.38 -4.54
C ASP A 42 1.08 -8.13 -5.37
N ILE A 43 2.06 -7.81 -6.20
CA ILE A 43 2.01 -6.63 -7.06
C ILE A 43 0.82 -6.68 -8.01
N GLY A 44 0.51 -7.87 -8.53
CA GLY A 44 -0.61 -8.04 -9.44
C GLY A 44 -1.94 -7.68 -8.80
N THR A 45 -2.14 -8.16 -7.58
CA THR A 45 -3.35 -7.87 -6.83
C THR A 45 -3.48 -6.36 -6.56
N ILE A 46 -2.39 -5.74 -6.13
CA ILE A 46 -2.40 -4.31 -5.83
C ILE A 46 -2.68 -3.49 -7.10
N ARG A 47 -2.08 -3.86 -8.21
CA ARG A 47 -2.31 -3.18 -9.48
C ARG A 47 -3.75 -3.30 -9.93
N SER A 48 -4.36 -4.46 -9.74
CA SER A 48 -5.76 -4.66 -10.08
C SER A 48 -6.67 -3.75 -9.27
N ILE A 49 -6.33 -3.53 -8.01
CA ILE A 49 -7.09 -2.65 -7.14
C ILE A 49 -6.96 -1.19 -7.58
N ILE A 50 -5.75 -0.77 -7.93
CA ILE A 50 -5.46 0.62 -8.29
C ILE A 50 -5.98 0.95 -9.70
N ASN A 51 -5.85 0.03 -10.61
CA ASN A 51 -6.33 0.21 -11.97
C ASN A 51 -7.79 -0.20 -12.10
#